data_f9308ef2ea730806ad6317c1c9093e00
#
_entry.id   f9308ef2ea730806ad6317c1c9093e00
#
_cell.length_a   1.000
_cell.length_b   1.000
_cell.length_c   1.000
_cell.angle_alpha   90.00
_cell.angle_beta   90.00
_cell.angle_gamma   90.00
#
_symmetry.space_group_name_H-M   'P 1'
#
loop_
_entity.id
_entity.type
_entity.pdbx_description
1 polymer ?
#
loop_
_entity_poly.entity_id
_entity_poly.type
_entity_poly.pdbx_seq_one_letter_code
_entity_poly.pdbx_strand_id
1 'polypeptide(L)'
;MKHFLNIDEISSKEILKIIKTSHKLKKNYGKIYLKKKKILGMIFEKPSTRTRVSFEVGIKQMGGDVVVLDQNDSQLGRGESLNDTVKVLSSYVDVIMYRGKEEKNLYEISKVSSVPIINGLTDKSHPCQILADVMTLEEKFSNVNKLNLCWVGDGNNVCNSWIHLTK
;
A
#
# COMPACT_ATOMS: atom_id res chain seq x y z
N MET A 1 -15.29 -4.28 -6.46
CA MET A 1 -13.82 -4.21 -6.54
C MET A 1 -13.30 -4.03 -5.12
N LYS A 2 -12.16 -4.61 -4.76
CA LYS A 2 -11.66 -4.55 -3.38
C LYS A 2 -10.43 -3.64 -3.31
N HIS A 3 -10.52 -2.56 -2.53
CA HIS A 3 -9.40 -1.69 -2.20
C HIS A 3 -8.67 -2.20 -0.96
N PHE A 4 -7.45 -1.71 -0.72
CA PHE A 4 -6.71 -1.86 0.53
C PHE A 4 -6.43 -0.47 1.11
N LEU A 5 -7.41 0.09 1.81
CA LEU A 5 -7.35 1.45 2.35
C LEU A 5 -6.85 1.46 3.79
N ASN A 6 -7.36 0.53 4.61
CA ASN A 6 -6.91 0.39 5.98
C ASN A 6 -6.90 -1.08 6.41
N ILE A 7 -6.20 -1.38 7.51
CA ILE A 7 -6.02 -2.75 7.98
C ILE A 7 -7.30 -3.32 8.62
N ASP A 8 -8.08 -2.49 9.29
CA ASP A 8 -9.35 -2.87 9.90
C ASP A 8 -10.52 -3.02 8.90
N GLU A 9 -10.31 -2.68 7.64
CA GLU A 9 -11.29 -2.87 6.54
C GLU A 9 -11.16 -4.20 5.82
N ILE A 10 -10.16 -5.00 6.17
CA ILE A 10 -9.96 -6.33 5.60
C ILE A 10 -10.04 -7.39 6.70
N SER A 11 -10.55 -8.57 6.34
CA SER A 11 -10.70 -9.66 7.30
C SER A 11 -9.34 -10.21 7.75
N SER A 12 -9.26 -10.73 8.98
CA SER A 12 -8.08 -11.42 9.50
C SER A 12 -7.61 -12.55 8.57
N LYS A 13 -8.54 -13.25 7.92
CA LYS A 13 -8.23 -14.28 6.91
C LYS A 13 -7.47 -13.71 5.71
N GLU A 14 -7.81 -12.51 5.29
CA GLU A 14 -7.13 -11.84 4.16
C GLU A 14 -5.78 -11.29 4.58
N ILE A 15 -5.66 -10.73 5.78
CA ILE A 15 -4.38 -10.32 6.37
C ILE A 15 -3.42 -11.50 6.38
N LEU A 16 -3.82 -12.63 6.94
CA LEU A 16 -3.01 -13.85 6.99
C LEU A 16 -2.63 -14.36 5.58
N LYS A 17 -3.56 -14.26 4.62
CA LYS A 17 -3.27 -14.63 3.23
C LYS A 17 -2.21 -13.72 2.60
N ILE A 18 -2.28 -12.41 2.86
CA ILE A 18 -1.28 -11.44 2.36
C ILE A 18 0.08 -11.76 2.96
N ILE A 19 0.18 -11.92 4.28
CA ILE A 19 1.43 -12.23 4.98
C ILE A 19 2.04 -13.54 4.48
N LYS A 20 1.25 -14.61 4.39
CA LYS A 20 1.70 -15.90 3.85
C LYS A 20 2.19 -15.79 2.41
N THR A 21 1.52 -14.99 1.59
CA THR A 21 1.94 -14.74 0.21
C THR A 21 3.26 -13.96 0.18
N SER A 22 3.42 -12.98 1.05
CA SER A 22 4.63 -12.17 1.18
C SER A 22 5.84 -13.02 1.58
N HIS A 23 5.70 -13.92 2.55
CA HIS A 23 6.74 -14.90 2.91
C HIS A 23 7.13 -15.79 1.73
N LYS A 24 6.12 -16.28 0.97
CA LYS A 24 6.37 -17.08 -0.23
C LYS A 24 7.13 -16.30 -1.29
N LEU A 25 6.76 -15.04 -1.53
CA LEU A 25 7.45 -14.16 -2.48
C LEU A 25 8.88 -13.89 -2.04
N LYS A 26 9.09 -13.55 -0.76
CA LYS A 26 10.42 -13.31 -0.19
C LYS A 26 11.33 -14.54 -0.32
N LYS A 27 10.84 -15.74 0.03
CA LYS A 27 11.59 -16.99 -0.09
C LYS A 27 11.95 -17.33 -1.55
N ASN A 28 11.09 -16.95 -2.50
CA ASN A 28 11.27 -17.24 -3.92
C ASN A 28 11.53 -15.96 -4.74
N TYR A 29 12.34 -15.09 -4.19
CA TYR A 29 12.68 -13.80 -4.78
C TYR A 29 13.10 -13.93 -6.25
N GLY A 30 12.47 -13.17 -7.13
CA GLY A 30 12.74 -13.20 -8.57
C GLY A 30 12.31 -14.46 -9.31
N LYS A 31 11.59 -15.41 -8.66
CA LYS A 31 11.13 -16.67 -9.26
C LYS A 31 9.60 -16.76 -9.42
N ILE A 32 8.86 -15.82 -8.89
CA ILE A 32 7.39 -15.79 -8.98
C ILE A 32 7.00 -14.60 -9.85
N TYR A 33 6.27 -14.92 -10.92
CA TYR A 33 5.79 -13.93 -11.86
C TYR A 33 4.27 -13.86 -11.87
N LEU A 34 3.76 -12.68 -12.18
CA LEU A 34 2.34 -12.48 -12.45
C LEU A 34 1.93 -13.27 -13.69
N LYS A 35 0.75 -13.91 -13.65
CA LYS A 35 0.23 -14.69 -14.79
C LYS A 35 0.03 -13.84 -16.05
N LYS A 36 -0.25 -12.56 -15.86
CA LYS A 36 -0.32 -11.53 -16.93
C LYS A 36 0.44 -10.33 -16.46
N LYS A 37 1.11 -9.64 -17.36
CA LYS A 37 1.76 -8.36 -17.08
C LYS A 37 0.72 -7.39 -16.50
N LYS A 38 1.06 -6.77 -15.38
CA LYS A 38 0.23 -5.79 -14.68
C LYS A 38 0.98 -4.48 -14.56
N ILE A 39 0.24 -3.39 -14.60
CA ILE A 39 0.79 -2.04 -14.47
C ILE A 39 0.32 -1.45 -13.15
N LEU A 40 1.26 -1.02 -12.33
CA LEU A 40 1.02 -0.29 -11.09
C LEU A 40 1.13 1.20 -11.35
N GLY A 41 0.04 1.96 -11.13
CA GLY A 41 0.10 3.42 -11.00
C GLY A 41 0.53 3.79 -9.58
N MET A 42 1.46 4.72 -9.44
CA MET A 42 1.82 5.27 -8.13
C MET A 42 1.61 6.77 -8.12
N ILE A 43 0.82 7.27 -7.17
CA ILE A 43 0.56 8.69 -6.97
C ILE A 43 1.19 9.14 -5.66
N PHE A 44 2.06 10.14 -5.72
CA PHE A 44 2.74 10.72 -4.57
C PHE A 44 2.40 12.21 -4.42
N GLU A 45 1.70 12.57 -3.35
CA GLU A 45 1.55 13.98 -2.91
C GLU A 45 2.74 14.42 -2.05
N LYS A 46 3.55 13.49 -1.57
CA LYS A 46 4.76 13.76 -0.78
C LYS A 46 5.91 12.88 -1.26
N PRO A 47 7.13 13.41 -1.31
CA PRO A 47 8.31 12.63 -1.65
C PRO A 47 8.48 11.40 -0.75
N SER A 48 8.86 10.28 -1.33
CA SER A 48 9.13 9.06 -0.59
C SER A 48 10.07 8.12 -1.33
N THR A 49 11.30 8.02 -0.85
CA THR A 49 12.29 7.14 -1.44
C THR A 49 11.97 5.67 -1.18
N ARG A 50 11.76 5.29 0.08
CA ARG A 50 11.55 3.87 0.44
C ARG A 50 10.28 3.28 -0.15
N THR A 51 9.14 3.97 -0.04
CA THR A 51 7.87 3.50 -0.62
C THR A 51 7.97 3.38 -2.13
N ARG A 52 8.53 4.40 -2.80
CA ARG A 52 8.72 4.39 -4.26
C ARG A 52 9.54 3.18 -4.69
N VAL A 53 10.74 3.03 -4.14
CA VAL A 53 11.66 1.94 -4.51
C VAL A 53 11.06 0.57 -4.23
N SER A 54 10.44 0.37 -3.05
CA SER A 54 9.89 -0.95 -2.68
C SER A 54 8.74 -1.39 -3.59
N PHE A 55 7.81 -0.50 -3.92
CA PHE A 55 6.70 -0.82 -4.84
C PHE A 55 7.18 -0.98 -6.28
N GLU A 56 8.05 -0.10 -6.76
CA GLU A 56 8.60 -0.15 -8.12
C GLU A 56 9.41 -1.42 -8.35
N VAL A 57 10.35 -1.73 -7.46
CA VAL A 57 11.16 -2.94 -7.56
C VAL A 57 10.28 -4.19 -7.40
N GLY A 58 9.36 -4.19 -6.44
CA GLY A 58 8.48 -5.33 -6.20
C GLY A 58 7.64 -5.71 -7.42
N ILE A 59 6.98 -4.74 -8.08
CA ILE A 59 6.17 -5.03 -9.27
C ILE A 59 7.03 -5.49 -10.46
N LYS A 60 8.19 -4.87 -10.67
CA LYS A 60 9.13 -5.25 -11.74
C LYS A 60 9.67 -6.66 -11.57
N GLN A 61 10.00 -7.06 -10.33
CA GLN A 61 10.44 -8.42 -10.02
C GLN A 61 9.37 -9.49 -10.28
N MET A 62 8.11 -9.12 -10.21
CA MET A 62 7.00 -9.99 -10.56
C MET A 62 6.66 -9.96 -12.05
N GLY A 63 7.44 -9.27 -12.89
CA GLY A 63 7.20 -9.14 -14.34
C GLY A 63 6.15 -8.12 -14.72
N GLY A 64 5.75 -7.24 -13.79
CA GLY A 64 4.88 -6.10 -14.07
C GLY A 64 5.65 -4.85 -14.45
N ASP A 65 4.92 -3.75 -14.57
CA ASP A 65 5.47 -2.42 -14.90
C ASP A 65 4.91 -1.35 -13.98
N VAL A 66 5.43 -0.13 -14.04
CA VAL A 66 5.04 0.96 -13.14
C VAL A 66 4.97 2.30 -13.88
N VAL A 67 3.96 3.09 -13.52
CA VAL A 67 3.84 4.51 -13.88
C VAL A 67 3.84 5.32 -12.60
N VAL A 68 4.70 6.32 -12.49
CA VAL A 68 4.83 7.16 -11.30
C VAL A 68 4.36 8.58 -11.61
N LEU A 69 3.48 9.10 -10.78
CA LEU A 69 3.02 10.49 -10.82
C LEU A 69 3.45 11.17 -9.51
N ASP A 70 4.40 12.07 -9.62
CA ASP A 70 4.80 12.97 -8.55
C ASP A 70 4.09 14.33 -8.70
N GLN A 71 3.77 14.97 -7.60
CA GLN A 71 3.06 16.26 -7.61
C GLN A 71 3.80 17.34 -8.42
N ASN A 72 5.13 17.31 -8.40
CA ASN A 72 5.96 18.31 -9.11
C ASN A 72 6.02 18.08 -10.63
N ASP A 73 5.84 16.83 -11.08
CA ASP A 73 6.02 16.42 -12.48
C ASP A 73 4.68 16.12 -13.18
N SER A 74 3.56 16.31 -12.49
CA SER A 74 2.22 16.02 -13.02
C SER A 74 1.31 17.23 -12.98
N GLN A 75 0.16 17.16 -13.64
CA GLN A 75 -0.87 18.21 -13.62
C GLN A 75 -1.57 18.34 -12.25
N LEU A 76 -1.38 17.38 -11.34
CA LEU A 76 -1.85 17.45 -9.94
C LEU A 76 -1.36 18.72 -9.22
N GLY A 77 -0.13 19.18 -9.52
CA GLY A 77 0.41 20.44 -9.00
C GLY A 77 -0.06 21.70 -9.75
N ARG A 78 -0.84 21.55 -10.85
CA ARG A 78 -1.19 22.62 -11.78
C ARG A 78 -2.71 22.83 -11.93
N GLY A 79 -3.51 22.36 -10.96
CA GLY A 79 -4.95 22.60 -10.90
C GLY A 79 -5.84 21.46 -11.37
N GLU A 80 -5.29 20.33 -11.84
CA GLU A 80 -6.08 19.13 -12.08
C GLU A 80 -6.50 18.50 -10.74
N SER A 81 -7.77 18.09 -10.63
CA SER A 81 -8.25 17.44 -9.42
C SER A 81 -7.67 16.02 -9.29
N LEU A 82 -7.37 15.60 -8.05
CA LEU A 82 -6.91 14.22 -7.79
C LEU A 82 -7.92 13.17 -8.29
N ASN A 83 -9.21 13.47 -8.20
CA ASN A 83 -10.27 12.59 -8.69
C ASN A 83 -10.22 12.40 -10.20
N ASP A 84 -9.98 13.46 -10.97
CA ASP A 84 -9.90 13.37 -12.42
C ASP A 84 -8.62 12.64 -12.86
N THR A 85 -7.50 12.96 -12.23
CA THR A 85 -6.24 12.21 -12.43
C THR A 85 -6.45 10.70 -12.19
N VAL A 86 -7.11 10.31 -11.10
CA VAL A 86 -7.37 8.90 -10.78
C VAL A 86 -8.32 8.26 -11.79
N LYS A 87 -9.37 8.94 -12.25
CA LYS A 87 -10.25 8.40 -13.30
C LYS A 87 -9.48 8.12 -14.59
N VAL A 88 -8.65 9.05 -15.03
CA VAL A 88 -7.84 8.91 -16.25
C VAL A 88 -6.82 7.78 -16.04
N LEU A 89 -6.03 7.82 -14.97
CA LEU A 89 -5.01 6.81 -14.68
C LEU A 89 -5.59 5.39 -14.59
N SER A 90 -6.79 5.26 -14.00
CA SER A 90 -7.49 3.97 -13.87
C SER A 90 -7.80 3.28 -15.20
N SER A 91 -7.83 4.02 -16.32
CA SER A 91 -8.02 3.44 -17.64
C SER A 91 -6.75 2.85 -18.26
N TYR A 92 -5.58 3.15 -17.67
CA TYR A 92 -4.27 2.71 -18.18
C TYR A 92 -3.59 1.67 -17.31
N VAL A 93 -3.92 1.61 -16.00
CA VAL A 93 -3.25 0.75 -15.03
C VAL A 93 -4.18 -0.30 -14.43
N ASP A 94 -3.62 -1.31 -13.77
CA ASP A 94 -4.38 -2.41 -13.15
C ASP A 94 -4.62 -2.21 -11.65
N VAL A 95 -3.82 -1.35 -11.01
CA VAL A 95 -3.89 -1.04 -9.59
C VAL A 95 -3.22 0.31 -9.35
N ILE A 96 -3.71 1.08 -8.39
CA ILE A 96 -3.10 2.37 -8.01
C ILE A 96 -2.64 2.30 -6.56
N MET A 97 -1.39 2.64 -6.30
CA MET A 97 -0.89 2.97 -4.97
C MET A 97 -0.93 4.49 -4.79
N TYR A 98 -1.57 4.92 -3.72
CA TYR A 98 -1.66 6.33 -3.35
C TYR A 98 -0.91 6.58 -2.04
N ARG A 99 -0.06 7.60 -2.05
CA ARG A 99 0.61 8.13 -0.87
C ARG A 99 0.35 9.62 -0.77
N GLY A 100 -0.55 9.97 0.12
CA GLY A 100 -1.02 11.34 0.29
C GLY A 100 -0.82 11.89 1.69
N LYS A 101 -1.36 13.09 1.90
CA LYS A 101 -1.41 13.74 3.19
C LYS A 101 -2.70 13.36 3.92
N GLU A 102 -3.84 13.69 3.32
CA GLU A 102 -5.14 13.56 3.95
C GLU A 102 -5.77 12.20 3.65
N GLU A 103 -6.17 11.48 4.69
CA GLU A 103 -6.88 10.21 4.53
C GLU A 103 -8.21 10.37 3.79
N LYS A 104 -8.88 11.52 3.92
CA LYS A 104 -10.11 11.85 3.18
C LYS A 104 -9.90 11.69 1.67
N ASN A 105 -8.78 12.17 1.12
CA ASN A 105 -8.47 12.07 -0.30
C ASN A 105 -8.39 10.61 -0.76
N LEU A 106 -7.79 9.73 0.07
CA LEU A 106 -7.72 8.29 -0.21
C LEU A 106 -9.11 7.68 -0.39
N TYR A 107 -10.06 8.01 0.50
CA TYR A 107 -11.44 7.51 0.39
C TYR A 107 -12.20 8.14 -0.78
N GLU A 108 -11.96 9.39 -1.11
CA GLU A 108 -12.59 10.04 -2.28
C GLU A 108 -12.13 9.38 -3.58
N ILE A 109 -10.84 9.17 -3.77
CA ILE A 109 -10.33 8.52 -4.98
C ILE A 109 -10.74 7.05 -5.08
N SER A 110 -10.94 6.36 -3.97
CA SER A 110 -11.41 4.98 -4.00
C SER A 110 -12.83 4.83 -4.54
N LYS A 111 -13.67 5.89 -4.44
CA LYS A 111 -15.05 5.92 -4.97
C LYS A 111 -15.07 6.12 -6.48
N VAL A 112 -14.08 6.79 -7.05
CA VAL A 112 -14.06 7.15 -8.48
C VAL A 112 -13.12 6.26 -9.31
N SER A 113 -12.23 5.51 -8.66
CA SER A 113 -11.29 4.60 -9.32
C SER A 113 -11.99 3.38 -9.90
N SER A 114 -11.69 3.03 -11.14
CA SER A 114 -12.14 1.77 -11.76
C SER A 114 -11.18 0.58 -11.49
N VAL A 115 -10.08 0.82 -10.76
CA VAL A 115 -9.11 -0.21 -10.37
C VAL A 115 -8.87 -0.19 -8.85
N PRO A 116 -8.34 -1.27 -8.24
CA PRO A 116 -8.02 -1.28 -6.81
C PRO A 116 -7.08 -0.15 -6.40
N ILE A 117 -7.36 0.45 -5.23
CA ILE A 117 -6.49 1.43 -4.57
C ILE A 117 -5.77 0.75 -3.40
N ILE A 118 -4.47 1.01 -3.28
CA ILE A 118 -3.62 0.61 -2.15
C ILE A 118 -3.18 1.86 -1.41
N ASN A 119 -3.42 1.92 -0.12
CA ASN A 119 -2.90 2.96 0.76
C ASN A 119 -1.40 2.76 0.99
N GLY A 120 -0.57 3.58 0.35
CA GLY A 120 0.87 3.62 0.56
C GLY A 120 1.27 4.37 1.84
N LEU A 121 0.47 5.34 2.26
CA LEU A 121 0.51 6.08 3.52
C LEU A 121 -0.45 7.29 3.46
N THR A 122 -1.12 7.59 4.56
CA THR A 122 -1.78 8.87 4.84
C THR A 122 -1.31 9.46 6.17
N ASP A 123 -1.86 10.61 6.57
CA ASP A 123 -1.63 11.20 7.91
C ASP A 123 -2.21 10.34 9.04
N LYS A 124 -3.19 9.49 8.76
CA LYS A 124 -3.90 8.67 9.75
C LYS A 124 -3.46 7.22 9.79
N SER A 125 -3.00 6.67 8.65
CA SER A 125 -2.72 5.23 8.55
C SER A 125 -1.56 4.89 7.63
N HIS A 126 -0.91 3.74 7.93
CA HIS A 126 0.13 3.14 7.09
C HIS A 126 0.01 1.60 7.11
N PRO A 127 -1.06 1.04 6.51
CA PRO A 127 -1.37 -0.38 6.63
C PRO A 127 -0.28 -1.29 6.04
N CYS A 128 0.38 -0.88 4.95
CA CYS A 128 1.48 -1.64 4.36
C CYS A 128 2.68 -1.79 5.31
N GLN A 129 2.96 -0.77 6.14
CA GLN A 129 4.02 -0.86 7.15
C GLN A 129 3.69 -1.91 8.20
N ILE A 130 2.45 -1.93 8.69
CA ILE A 130 2.04 -2.89 9.72
C ILE A 130 2.12 -4.33 9.21
N LEU A 131 1.73 -4.59 7.96
CA LEU A 131 1.91 -5.92 7.37
C LEU A 131 3.38 -6.34 7.30
N ALA A 132 4.28 -5.41 6.98
CA ALA A 132 5.72 -5.66 6.97
C ALA A 132 6.27 -5.89 8.38
N ASP A 133 5.79 -5.16 9.39
CA ASP A 133 6.17 -5.32 10.78
C ASP A 133 5.71 -6.68 11.32
N VAL A 134 4.46 -7.08 11.07
CA VAL A 134 3.94 -8.40 11.46
C VAL A 134 4.74 -9.52 10.79
N MET A 135 5.03 -9.39 9.50
CA MET A 135 5.88 -10.36 8.78
C MET A 135 7.27 -10.46 9.42
N THR A 136 7.86 -9.34 9.84
CA THR A 136 9.16 -9.31 10.53
C THR A 136 9.09 -9.98 11.91
N LEU A 137 7.99 -9.76 12.65
CA LEU A 137 7.76 -10.45 13.93
C LEU A 137 7.64 -11.96 13.74
N GLU A 138 6.89 -12.43 12.71
CA GLU A 138 6.80 -13.86 12.38
C GLU A 138 8.15 -14.49 12.01
N GLU A 139 9.06 -13.71 11.43
CA GLU A 139 10.43 -14.20 11.13
C GLU A 139 11.32 -14.30 12.38
N LYS A 140 11.00 -13.59 13.45
CA LYS A 140 11.81 -13.53 14.67
C LYS A 140 11.25 -14.34 15.82
N PHE A 141 9.93 -14.51 15.87
CA PHE A 141 9.25 -15.15 16.98
C PHE A 141 8.37 -16.30 16.48
N SER A 142 8.42 -17.43 17.19
CA SER A 142 7.66 -18.64 16.83
C SER A 142 6.13 -18.47 16.97
N ASN A 143 5.67 -17.52 17.76
CA ASN A 143 4.24 -17.27 17.97
C ASN A 143 3.97 -15.80 18.25
N VAL A 144 3.62 -15.07 17.20
CA VAL A 144 3.32 -13.62 17.29
C VAL A 144 2.07 -13.32 18.10
N ASN A 145 1.09 -14.26 18.19
CA ASN A 145 -0.14 -14.07 18.98
C ASN A 145 0.09 -14.03 20.49
N LYS A 146 1.28 -14.43 20.96
CA LYS A 146 1.65 -14.37 22.39
C LYS A 146 2.51 -13.15 22.73
N LEU A 147 2.78 -12.28 21.78
CA LEU A 147 3.59 -11.10 22.01
C LEU A 147 2.76 -9.99 22.65
N ASN A 148 3.34 -9.33 23.64
CA ASN A 148 2.86 -8.05 24.13
C ASN A 148 3.63 -6.94 23.41
N LEU A 149 2.93 -6.11 22.64
CA LEU A 149 3.51 -4.97 21.95
C LEU A 149 3.31 -3.71 22.77
N CYS A 150 4.35 -2.93 22.93
CA CYS A 150 4.31 -1.63 23.58
C CYS A 150 4.78 -0.56 22.58
N TRP A 151 3.96 0.47 22.40
CA TRP A 151 4.33 1.64 21.61
C TRP A 151 4.86 2.73 22.54
N VAL A 152 6.07 3.21 22.28
CA VAL A 152 6.66 4.34 23.00
C VAL A 152 7.06 5.39 21.99
N GLY A 153 6.40 6.55 22.01
CA GLY A 153 6.60 7.65 21.05
C GLY A 153 5.29 8.34 20.70
N ASP A 154 5.32 9.15 19.64
CA ASP A 154 4.17 9.92 19.18
C ASP A 154 3.04 8.99 18.69
N GLY A 155 1.80 9.38 18.95
CA GLY A 155 0.61 8.75 18.40
C GLY A 155 0.44 9.09 16.92
N ASN A 156 1.29 8.54 16.07
CA ASN A 156 1.31 8.79 14.64
C ASN A 156 0.51 7.75 13.83
N ASN A 157 0.53 7.88 12.51
CA ASN A 157 -0.16 6.98 11.59
C ASN A 157 0.25 5.51 11.70
N VAL A 158 1.49 5.20 12.09
CA VAL A 158 1.94 3.82 12.31
C VAL A 158 1.34 3.29 13.62
N CYS A 159 1.36 4.09 14.71
CA CYS A 159 0.69 3.76 15.96
C CYS A 159 -0.80 3.47 15.75
N ASN A 160 -1.51 4.34 15.02
CA ASN A 160 -2.91 4.15 14.68
C ASN A 160 -3.14 2.83 13.94
N SER A 161 -2.29 2.50 12.98
CA SER A 161 -2.42 1.27 12.21
C SER A 161 -2.15 0.01 13.03
N TRP A 162 -1.29 0.07 14.05
CA TRP A 162 -1.16 -1.00 15.06
C TRP A 162 -2.44 -1.18 15.86
N ILE A 163 -3.08 -0.09 16.30
CA ILE A 163 -4.37 -0.14 17.01
C ILE A 163 -5.46 -0.77 16.12
N HIS A 164 -5.48 -0.42 14.82
CA HIS A 164 -6.42 -0.99 13.85
C HIS A 164 -6.22 -2.50 13.67
N LEU A 165 -4.98 -2.99 13.72
CA LEU A 165 -4.68 -4.43 13.61
C LEU A 165 -5.21 -5.24 14.81
N THR A 166 -5.35 -4.64 15.99
CA THR A 166 -5.78 -5.32 17.21
C THR A 166 -7.30 -5.41 17.36
N LYS A 167 -8.06 -4.79 16.50
CA LYS A 167 -9.54 -4.88 16.44
C LYS A 167 -9.99 -6.14 15.70
#